data_00f75ac8053c69b6b2b3d10a05590eb9
#
_entry.id   00f75ac8053c69b6b2b3d10a05590eb9
#
_cell.length_a   1.000
_cell.length_b   1.000
_cell.length_c   1.000
_cell.angle_alpha   90.00
_cell.angle_beta   90.00
_cell.angle_gamma   90.00
#
_symmetry.space_group_name_H-M   'P 1'
#
loop_
_entity.id
_entity.type
_entity.pdbx_description
1 polymer ?
#
loop_
_entity_poly.entity_id
_entity_poly.type
_entity_poly.pdbx_seq_one_letter_code
_entity_poly.pdbx_strand_id
1 'polypeptide(L)'
;MIKNYDELIKIKEENGGLAIGFGCFDILHYGHLNYVNAVLEKTNLPFAVGVLPDEYVRATKGENRPVNNEKLRTAKLDEKGAQPYTFLIDEKGDYEYYKNKFNLSGKEVLWQFPINTLYRIKPTEFYYSTDFPLTKEILAVFDELHLKHQAISYTEGISSTDLINRMKDNK
;
A
#
# COMPACT_ATOMS: atom_id res chain seq x y z
N MET A 1 -3.09 -14.78 -1.38
CA MET A 1 -4.10 -15.02 -2.46
C MET A 1 -4.49 -13.70 -3.06
N ILE A 2 -4.27 -13.52 -4.38
CA ILE A 2 -4.57 -12.28 -5.11
C ILE A 2 -6.09 -12.09 -5.23
N LYS A 3 -6.57 -10.89 -4.94
CA LYS A 3 -7.98 -10.48 -4.94
C LYS A 3 -8.19 -9.22 -5.76
N ASN A 4 -9.41 -9.02 -6.28
CA ASN A 4 -9.87 -7.76 -6.81
C ASN A 4 -10.66 -6.96 -5.76
N TYR A 5 -11.04 -5.73 -6.08
CA TYR A 5 -11.76 -4.84 -5.15
C TYR A 5 -13.11 -5.41 -4.68
N ASP A 6 -13.88 -6.01 -5.58
CA ASP A 6 -15.22 -6.55 -5.24
C ASP A 6 -15.11 -7.76 -4.30
N GLU A 7 -14.08 -8.61 -4.51
CA GLU A 7 -13.79 -9.71 -3.59
C GLU A 7 -13.36 -9.20 -2.21
N LEU A 8 -12.56 -8.11 -2.12
CA LEU A 8 -12.17 -7.51 -0.85
C LEU A 8 -13.36 -6.88 -0.12
N ILE A 9 -14.27 -6.23 -0.85
CA ILE A 9 -15.51 -5.69 -0.28
C ILE A 9 -16.36 -6.82 0.30
N LYS A 10 -16.51 -7.92 -0.43
CA LYS A 10 -17.22 -9.10 0.04
C LYS A 10 -16.57 -9.71 1.30
N ILE A 11 -15.25 -9.88 1.31
CA ILE A 11 -14.50 -10.36 2.48
C ILE A 11 -14.76 -9.45 3.69
N LYS A 12 -14.74 -8.12 3.49
CA LYS A 12 -15.05 -7.15 4.55
C LYS A 12 -16.44 -7.35 5.13
N GLU A 13 -17.46 -7.53 4.28
CA GLU A 13 -18.85 -7.72 4.69
C GLU A 13 -19.04 -9.03 5.45
N GLU A 14 -18.46 -10.12 4.96
CA GLU A 14 -18.55 -11.45 5.58
C GLU A 14 -17.86 -11.55 6.95
N ASN A 15 -16.83 -10.71 7.19
CA ASN A 15 -16.02 -10.75 8.41
C ASN A 15 -16.25 -9.56 9.35
N GLY A 16 -17.20 -8.68 9.05
CA GLY A 16 -17.47 -7.49 9.86
C GLY A 16 -16.38 -6.42 9.81
N GLY A 17 -15.43 -6.53 8.88
CA GLY A 17 -14.34 -5.58 8.70
C GLY A 17 -13.21 -6.12 7.83
N LEU A 18 -12.32 -5.21 7.45
CA LEU A 18 -11.10 -5.50 6.69
C LEU A 18 -10.00 -4.55 7.11
N ALA A 19 -8.84 -5.07 7.41
CA ALA A 19 -7.61 -4.32 7.57
C ALA A 19 -6.90 -4.22 6.22
N ILE A 20 -6.35 -3.06 5.88
CA ILE A 20 -5.52 -2.91 4.68
C ILE A 20 -4.22 -2.16 4.96
N GLY A 21 -3.24 -2.34 4.09
CA GLY A 21 -2.01 -1.56 4.01
C GLY A 21 -1.51 -1.46 2.59
N PHE A 22 -0.68 -0.46 2.30
CA PHE A 22 -0.14 -0.22 0.97
C PHE A 22 1.39 -0.28 0.97
N GLY A 23 1.96 -0.66 -0.16
CA GLY A 23 3.40 -0.60 -0.34
C GLY A 23 3.85 -0.78 -1.78
N CYS A 24 5.09 -0.43 -2.04
CA CYS A 24 5.69 -0.63 -3.37
C CYS A 24 6.15 -2.07 -3.58
N PHE A 25 6.72 -2.72 -2.56
CA PHE A 25 7.23 -4.10 -2.60
C PHE A 25 8.13 -4.42 -3.79
N ASP A 26 8.98 -3.47 -4.20
CA ASP A 26 9.71 -3.56 -5.47
C ASP A 26 10.71 -4.73 -5.48
N ILE A 27 11.74 -4.71 -4.67
CA ILE A 27 12.56 -5.89 -4.43
C ILE A 27 12.14 -6.44 -3.08
N LEU A 28 11.37 -7.52 -3.10
CA LEU A 28 10.84 -8.10 -1.87
C LEU A 28 12.00 -8.57 -0.96
N HIS A 29 11.98 -8.09 0.27
CA HIS A 29 12.99 -8.38 1.29
C HIS A 29 12.33 -8.60 2.66
N TYR A 30 13.10 -9.07 3.64
CA TYR A 30 12.57 -9.41 4.96
C TYR A 30 11.89 -8.22 5.65
N GLY A 31 12.32 -6.98 5.41
CA GLY A 31 11.64 -5.79 5.96
C GLY A 31 10.18 -5.66 5.53
N HIS A 32 9.88 -6.01 4.28
CA HIS A 32 8.48 -6.08 3.81
C HIS A 32 7.69 -7.20 4.48
N LEU A 33 8.32 -8.37 4.68
CA LEU A 33 7.67 -9.50 5.36
C LEU A 33 7.45 -9.23 6.85
N ASN A 34 8.40 -8.56 7.51
CA ASN A 34 8.24 -8.10 8.89
C ASN A 34 7.06 -7.15 9.06
N TYR A 35 6.89 -6.20 8.11
CA TYR A 35 5.72 -5.31 8.11
C TYR A 35 4.42 -6.11 8.04
N VAL A 36 4.32 -7.04 7.09
CA VAL A 36 3.12 -7.89 6.92
C VAL A 36 2.85 -8.70 8.18
N ASN A 37 3.85 -9.36 8.73
CA ASN A 37 3.71 -10.18 9.94
C ASN A 37 3.29 -9.33 11.15
N ALA A 38 3.91 -8.14 11.33
CA ALA A 38 3.56 -7.24 12.42
C ALA A 38 2.11 -6.72 12.34
N VAL A 39 1.55 -6.57 11.14
CA VAL A 39 0.12 -6.25 11.00
C VAL A 39 -0.74 -7.45 11.38
N LEU A 40 -0.40 -8.66 10.89
CA LEU A 40 -1.14 -9.89 11.20
C LEU A 40 -1.17 -10.19 12.71
N GLU A 41 -0.15 -9.78 13.48
CA GLU A 41 -0.12 -9.90 14.94
C GLU A 41 -1.02 -8.86 15.65
N LYS A 42 -1.39 -7.77 14.98
CA LYS A 42 -2.11 -6.63 15.59
C LYS A 42 -3.60 -6.62 15.27
N THR A 43 -3.98 -7.11 14.10
CA THR A 43 -5.39 -7.13 13.68
C THR A 43 -6.02 -8.49 13.87
N ASN A 44 -7.30 -8.50 14.25
CA ASN A 44 -8.15 -9.72 14.24
C ASN A 44 -9.02 -9.79 12.97
N LEU A 45 -8.90 -8.81 12.08
CA LEU A 45 -9.63 -8.75 10.82
C LEU A 45 -8.84 -9.44 9.70
N PRO A 46 -9.50 -9.90 8.64
CA PRO A 46 -8.80 -10.23 7.41
C PRO A 46 -7.91 -9.06 6.98
N PHE A 47 -6.67 -9.35 6.58
CA PHE A 47 -5.72 -8.32 6.15
C PHE A 47 -5.45 -8.43 4.65
N ALA A 48 -5.51 -7.29 3.95
CA ALA A 48 -5.18 -7.18 2.54
C ALA A 48 -4.06 -6.17 2.30
N VAL A 49 -3.09 -6.54 1.48
CA VAL A 49 -1.95 -5.69 1.11
C VAL A 49 -2.10 -5.22 -0.33
N GLY A 50 -2.24 -3.92 -0.52
CA GLY A 50 -2.28 -3.26 -1.82
C GLY A 50 -0.89 -2.95 -2.35
N VAL A 51 -0.61 -3.40 -3.56
CA VAL A 51 0.63 -3.10 -4.28
C VAL A 51 0.42 -1.85 -5.12
N LEU A 52 1.20 -0.81 -4.85
CA LEU A 52 1.14 0.46 -5.57
C LEU A 52 1.58 0.29 -7.03
N PRO A 53 0.91 0.94 -8.01
CA PRO A 53 1.19 0.76 -9.43
C PRO A 53 2.55 1.32 -9.83
N ASP A 54 3.07 0.87 -10.96
CA ASP A 54 4.38 1.30 -11.48
C ASP A 54 4.45 2.81 -11.69
N GLU A 55 3.37 3.43 -12.14
CA GLU A 55 3.25 4.89 -12.29
C GLU A 55 3.49 5.62 -10.96
N TYR A 56 2.90 5.13 -9.87
CA TYR A 56 3.11 5.69 -8.54
C TYR A 56 4.58 5.57 -8.10
N VAL A 57 5.17 4.39 -8.31
CA VAL A 57 6.56 4.12 -7.91
C VAL A 57 7.53 4.99 -8.70
N ARG A 58 7.34 5.16 -10.01
CA ARG A 58 8.14 6.09 -10.83
C ARG A 58 8.04 7.53 -10.33
N ALA A 59 6.84 7.99 -10.06
CA ALA A 59 6.60 9.35 -9.60
C ALA A 59 7.25 9.66 -8.24
N THR A 60 7.37 8.66 -7.36
CA THR A 60 7.89 8.83 -5.99
C THR A 60 9.38 8.48 -5.86
N LYS A 61 9.86 7.50 -6.61
CA LYS A 61 11.22 6.94 -6.47
C LYS A 61 12.12 7.14 -7.70
N GLY A 62 11.61 7.75 -8.77
CA GLY A 62 12.34 8.09 -9.99
C GLY A 62 12.15 7.11 -11.14
N GLU A 63 12.56 7.52 -12.34
CA GLU A 63 12.29 6.85 -13.61
C GLU A 63 12.86 5.42 -13.73
N ASN A 64 13.95 5.13 -13.02
CA ASN A 64 14.56 3.79 -12.99
C ASN A 64 13.87 2.83 -12.01
N ARG A 65 12.72 3.20 -11.46
CA ARG A 65 11.93 2.42 -10.52
C ARG A 65 10.48 2.26 -11.02
N PRO A 66 9.82 1.14 -10.76
CA PRO A 66 10.32 -0.04 -10.04
C PRO A 66 11.24 -0.90 -10.91
N VAL A 67 12.02 -1.81 -10.29
CA VAL A 67 12.81 -2.85 -10.99
C VAL A 67 11.88 -3.96 -11.49
N ASN A 68 10.91 -4.35 -10.68
CA ASN A 68 9.89 -5.34 -11.03
C ASN A 68 8.57 -4.62 -11.32
N ASN A 69 7.89 -4.99 -12.42
CA ASN A 69 6.56 -4.44 -12.70
C ASN A 69 5.53 -4.85 -11.63
N GLU A 70 4.44 -4.12 -11.56
CA GLU A 70 3.39 -4.29 -10.54
C GLU A 70 2.81 -5.70 -10.47
N LYS A 71 2.63 -6.38 -11.60
CA LYS A 71 2.13 -7.76 -11.65
C LYS A 71 3.10 -8.74 -11.01
N LEU A 72 4.39 -8.58 -11.31
CA LEU A 72 5.44 -9.43 -10.72
C LEU A 72 5.61 -9.14 -9.24
N ARG A 73 5.51 -7.88 -8.81
CA ARG A 73 5.58 -7.48 -7.39
C ARG A 73 4.41 -8.08 -6.60
N THR A 74 3.20 -8.02 -7.16
CA THR A 74 2.00 -8.63 -6.57
C THR A 74 2.12 -10.15 -6.45
N ALA A 75 2.57 -10.83 -7.51
CA ALA A 75 2.76 -12.27 -7.49
C ALA A 75 3.81 -12.72 -6.47
N LYS A 76 4.97 -12.04 -6.42
CA LYS A 76 6.03 -12.35 -5.44
C LYS A 76 5.58 -12.13 -3.99
N LEU A 77 4.79 -11.10 -3.74
CA LEU A 77 4.24 -10.84 -2.41
C LEU A 77 3.24 -11.94 -2.02
N ASP A 78 2.39 -12.37 -2.96
CA ASP A 78 1.42 -13.44 -2.72
C ASP A 78 2.09 -14.79 -2.44
N GLU A 79 3.19 -15.10 -3.12
CA GLU A 79 3.96 -16.34 -2.90
C GLU A 79 4.66 -16.39 -1.54
N LYS A 80 5.17 -15.26 -1.06
CA LYS A 80 6.00 -15.16 0.14
C LYS A 80 5.24 -14.73 1.37
N GLY A 81 4.07 -14.15 1.18
CA GLY A 81 3.29 -13.61 2.27
C GLY A 81 2.74 -14.69 3.19
N ALA A 82 2.81 -14.45 4.50
CA ALA A 82 2.16 -15.25 5.53
C ALA A 82 0.63 -15.00 5.52
N GLN A 83 0.00 -15.17 4.36
CA GLN A 83 -1.45 -15.18 4.15
C GLN A 83 -2.25 -13.86 4.26
N PRO A 84 -1.73 -12.66 4.00
CA PRO A 84 -2.65 -11.59 3.65
C PRO A 84 -3.27 -11.87 2.28
N TYR A 85 -4.43 -11.30 2.04
CA TYR A 85 -4.88 -11.11 0.67
C TYR A 85 -3.96 -10.10 0.01
N THR A 86 -3.65 -10.28 -1.26
CA THR A 86 -2.83 -9.34 -2.04
C THR A 86 -3.68 -8.77 -3.16
N PHE A 87 -3.56 -7.48 -3.44
CA PHE A 87 -4.27 -6.87 -4.56
C PHE A 87 -3.42 -5.78 -5.22
N LEU A 88 -3.69 -5.53 -6.50
CA LEU A 88 -3.09 -4.43 -7.23
C LEU A 88 -3.95 -3.18 -7.07
N ILE A 89 -3.33 -2.06 -6.75
CA ILE A 89 -3.97 -0.76 -6.73
C ILE A 89 -3.92 -0.20 -8.16
N ASP A 90 -4.92 -0.54 -8.98
CA ASP A 90 -4.97 -0.23 -10.41
C ASP A 90 -6.12 0.71 -10.81
N GLU A 91 -6.98 1.08 -9.86
CA GLU A 91 -8.09 1.96 -10.12
C GLU A 91 -7.76 3.42 -9.79
N LYS A 92 -7.80 4.26 -10.81
CA LYS A 92 -7.68 5.71 -10.69
C LYS A 92 -9.02 6.31 -10.23
N GLY A 93 -8.94 7.25 -9.28
CA GLY A 93 -10.08 8.07 -8.90
C GLY A 93 -10.14 9.39 -9.67
N ASP A 94 -11.18 10.15 -9.42
CA ASP A 94 -11.29 11.52 -9.91
C ASP A 94 -10.40 12.44 -9.08
N TYR A 95 -9.20 12.71 -9.60
CA TYR A 95 -8.23 13.55 -8.91
C TYR A 95 -8.72 14.99 -8.71
N GLU A 96 -9.39 15.60 -9.69
CA GLU A 96 -9.89 16.97 -9.55
C GLU A 96 -10.94 17.06 -8.44
N TYR A 97 -11.81 16.05 -8.32
CA TYR A 97 -12.73 15.96 -7.19
C TYR A 97 -11.99 15.90 -5.85
N TYR A 98 -11.01 14.99 -5.70
CA TYR A 98 -10.24 14.85 -4.46
C TYR A 98 -9.37 16.07 -4.18
N LYS A 99 -8.75 16.66 -5.20
CA LYS A 99 -7.94 17.88 -5.10
C LYS A 99 -8.74 19.02 -4.50
N ASN A 100 -9.92 19.27 -5.03
CA ASN A 100 -10.78 20.34 -4.55
C ASN A 100 -11.32 20.04 -3.13
N LYS A 101 -11.74 18.81 -2.88
CA LYS A 101 -12.29 18.38 -1.59
C LYS A 101 -11.30 18.49 -0.45
N PHE A 102 -10.04 18.07 -0.66
CA PHE A 102 -9.01 17.99 0.37
C PHE A 102 -7.90 19.04 0.22
N ASN A 103 -8.05 19.98 -0.72
CA ASN A 103 -7.03 20.98 -1.04
C ASN A 103 -5.65 20.35 -1.27
N LEU A 104 -5.60 19.27 -2.07
CA LEU A 104 -4.37 18.53 -2.33
C LEU A 104 -3.38 19.36 -3.13
N SER A 105 -2.11 19.21 -2.79
CA SER A 105 -0.98 19.75 -3.54
C SER A 105 -0.04 18.61 -3.98
N GLY A 106 0.71 18.84 -5.05
CA GLY A 106 1.70 17.90 -5.56
C GLY A 106 1.23 17.08 -6.75
N LYS A 107 1.88 15.93 -6.96
CA LYS A 107 1.62 15.10 -8.14
C LYS A 107 0.31 14.35 -8.01
N GLU A 108 -0.51 14.46 -9.04
CA GLU A 108 -1.81 13.77 -9.15
C GLU A 108 -1.74 12.28 -8.78
N VAL A 109 -0.73 11.58 -9.30
CA VAL A 109 -0.55 10.14 -9.09
C VAL A 109 -0.41 9.77 -7.61
N LEU A 110 0.08 10.66 -6.76
CA LEU A 110 0.26 10.38 -5.32
C LEU A 110 -1.06 10.21 -4.57
N TRP A 111 -2.14 10.79 -5.09
CA TRP A 111 -3.44 10.83 -4.43
C TRP A 111 -4.50 9.99 -5.14
N GLN A 112 -4.42 9.92 -6.47
CA GLN A 112 -5.41 9.30 -7.33
C GLN A 112 -5.67 7.82 -6.98
N PHE A 113 -4.61 7.05 -6.80
CA PHE A 113 -4.73 5.62 -6.49
C PHE A 113 -5.03 5.34 -4.99
N PRO A 114 -4.21 5.86 -4.03
CA PRO A 114 -4.44 5.57 -2.62
C PRO A 114 -5.80 6.03 -2.12
N ILE A 115 -6.20 7.28 -2.42
CA ILE A 115 -7.48 7.83 -1.96
C ILE A 115 -8.65 7.07 -2.58
N ASN A 116 -8.61 6.81 -3.88
CA ASN A 116 -9.70 6.05 -4.53
C ASN A 116 -9.87 4.67 -3.91
N THR A 117 -8.78 3.98 -3.65
CA THR A 117 -8.81 2.66 -3.00
C THR A 117 -9.47 2.72 -1.63
N LEU A 118 -9.13 3.73 -0.80
CA LEU A 118 -9.74 3.92 0.51
C LEU A 118 -11.25 4.18 0.41
N TYR A 119 -11.68 5.04 -0.51
CA TYR A 119 -13.10 5.34 -0.71
C TYR A 119 -13.89 4.15 -1.26
N ARG A 120 -13.29 3.36 -2.14
CA ARG A 120 -13.96 2.20 -2.74
C ARG A 120 -14.10 1.05 -1.75
N ILE A 121 -13.04 0.67 -1.04
CA ILE A 121 -13.04 -0.45 -0.10
C ILE A 121 -13.69 -0.04 1.22
N LYS A 122 -13.49 1.18 1.69
CA LYS A 122 -13.85 1.68 3.02
C LYS A 122 -13.43 0.69 4.11
N PRO A 123 -12.12 0.46 4.25
CA PRO A 123 -11.60 -0.51 5.20
C PRO A 123 -11.91 -0.09 6.64
N THR A 124 -11.86 -1.03 7.57
CA THR A 124 -12.06 -0.77 9.00
C THR A 124 -10.78 -0.27 9.65
N GLU A 125 -9.63 -0.82 9.20
CA GLU A 125 -8.31 -0.50 9.74
C GLU A 125 -7.32 -0.25 8.60
N PHE A 126 -6.42 0.70 8.81
CA PHE A 126 -5.32 0.99 7.89
C PHE A 126 -3.97 0.95 8.62
N TYR A 127 -3.07 0.14 8.10
CA TYR A 127 -1.71 0.01 8.63
C TYR A 127 -0.69 0.61 7.67
N TYR A 128 0.27 1.33 8.19
CA TYR A 128 1.32 1.97 7.40
C TYR A 128 2.68 1.87 8.11
N SER A 129 3.75 1.90 7.35
CA SER A 129 5.12 1.95 7.92
C SER A 129 5.43 3.34 8.48
N THR A 130 6.25 3.43 9.52
CA THR A 130 6.62 4.72 10.15
C THR A 130 7.32 5.70 9.21
N ASP A 131 7.83 5.24 8.06
CA ASP A 131 8.37 6.08 6.99
C ASP A 131 7.30 6.57 5.99
N PHE A 132 6.04 6.17 6.15
CA PHE A 132 4.94 6.66 5.32
C PHE A 132 4.65 8.14 5.64
N PRO A 133 4.61 9.03 4.64
CA PRO A 133 4.37 10.46 4.86
C PRO A 133 2.90 10.71 5.22
N LEU A 134 2.60 10.77 6.50
CA LEU A 134 1.28 11.07 7.01
C LEU A 134 1.01 12.58 6.94
N THR A 135 0.39 13.03 5.87
CA THR A 135 0.04 14.44 5.65
C THR A 135 -1.32 14.80 6.25
N LYS A 136 -1.61 16.10 6.39
CA LYS A 136 -2.91 16.58 6.88
C LYS A 136 -4.07 16.12 5.99
N GLU A 137 -3.82 16.02 4.69
CA GLU A 137 -4.80 15.58 3.70
C GLU A 137 -5.13 14.08 3.88
N ILE A 138 -4.13 13.25 4.11
CA ILE A 138 -4.34 11.82 4.41
C ILE A 138 -5.14 11.66 5.71
N LEU A 139 -4.80 12.43 6.75
CA LEU A 139 -5.55 12.41 8.00
C LEU A 139 -7.01 12.82 7.82
N ALA A 140 -7.28 13.83 6.98
CA ALA A 140 -8.66 14.24 6.67
C ALA A 140 -9.45 13.12 5.98
N VAL A 141 -8.82 12.32 5.10
CA VAL A 141 -9.44 11.14 4.50
C VAL A 141 -9.73 10.07 5.57
N PHE A 142 -8.80 9.83 6.48
CA PHE A 142 -8.99 8.86 7.57
C PHE A 142 -10.15 9.28 8.48
N ASP A 143 -10.22 10.55 8.85
CA ASP A 143 -11.29 11.10 9.69
C ASP A 143 -12.65 10.97 9.01
N GLU A 144 -12.77 11.32 7.73
CA GLU A 144 -14.02 11.22 6.97
C GLU A 144 -14.51 9.76 6.85
N LEU A 145 -13.59 8.82 6.66
CA LEU A 145 -13.92 7.41 6.55
C LEU A 145 -14.05 6.71 7.91
N HIS A 146 -13.87 7.43 9.03
CA HIS A 146 -13.80 6.87 10.38
C HIS A 146 -12.81 5.70 10.50
N LEU A 147 -11.70 5.82 9.79
CA LEU A 147 -10.72 4.78 9.60
C LEU A 147 -9.78 4.69 10.81
N LYS A 148 -9.77 3.56 11.49
CA LYS A 148 -8.75 3.28 12.49
C LYS A 148 -7.40 3.10 11.79
N HIS A 149 -6.36 3.77 12.26
CA HIS A 149 -5.05 3.65 11.63
C HIS A 149 -3.91 3.49 12.64
N GLN A 150 -2.88 2.75 12.26
CA GLN A 150 -1.72 2.50 13.12
C GLN A 150 -0.43 2.39 12.31
N ALA A 151 0.63 3.00 12.84
CA ALA A 151 1.97 2.85 12.32
C ALA A 151 2.60 1.52 12.75
N ILE A 152 3.32 0.90 11.83
CA ILE A 152 4.21 -0.24 12.06
C ILE A 152 5.65 0.24 11.94
N SER A 153 6.49 -0.14 12.88
CA SER A 153 7.91 0.25 12.88
C SER A 153 8.60 -0.23 11.60
N TYR A 154 9.33 0.69 10.97
CA TYR A 154 10.18 0.36 9.84
C TYR A 154 11.29 -0.59 10.27
N THR A 155 11.61 -1.57 9.44
CA THR A 155 12.73 -2.48 9.69
C THR A 155 14.03 -1.84 9.22
N GLU A 156 14.89 -1.45 10.16
CA GLU A 156 16.18 -0.84 9.86
C GLU A 156 17.15 -1.83 9.18
N GLY A 157 18.14 -1.28 8.47
CA GLY A 157 19.25 -2.04 7.88
C GLY A 157 18.95 -2.75 6.56
N ILE A 158 17.72 -2.63 6.03
CA ILE A 158 17.40 -3.12 4.68
C ILE A 158 16.37 -2.23 3.99
N SER A 159 16.69 -1.88 2.75
CA SER A 159 15.74 -1.24 1.83
C SER A 159 15.90 -1.76 0.41
N SER A 160 14.85 -1.64 -0.40
CA SER A 160 14.97 -1.95 -1.84
C SER A 160 16.04 -1.10 -2.53
N THR A 161 16.25 0.14 -2.06
CA THR A 161 17.29 1.05 -2.59
C THR A 161 18.69 0.51 -2.31
N ASP A 162 18.96 0.06 -1.09
CA ASP A 162 20.26 -0.52 -0.72
C ASP A 162 20.56 -1.79 -1.52
N LEU A 163 19.56 -2.64 -1.71
CA LEU A 163 19.70 -3.85 -2.51
C LEU A 163 20.01 -3.53 -3.97
N ILE A 164 19.34 -2.54 -4.57
CA ILE A 164 19.60 -2.11 -5.95
C ILE A 164 21.03 -1.55 -6.09
N ASN A 165 21.48 -0.74 -5.15
CA ASN A 165 22.83 -0.17 -5.17
C ASN A 165 23.89 -1.28 -5.09
N ARG A 166 23.75 -2.22 -4.16
CA ARG A 166 24.66 -3.40 -4.08
C ARG A 166 24.68 -4.24 -5.36
N MET A 167 23.55 -4.36 -6.06
CA MET A 167 23.49 -5.07 -7.35
C MET A 167 24.22 -4.33 -8.48
N LYS A 168 24.31 -2.98 -8.41
CA LYS A 168 25.06 -2.17 -9.39
C LYS A 168 26.56 -2.18 -9.12
N ASP A 169 26.97 -2.18 -7.86
CA ASP A 169 28.37 -2.17 -7.45
C ASP A 169 29.10 -3.51 -7.72
N ASN A 170 28.33 -4.58 -7.93
CA ASN A 170 28.85 -5.92 -8.25
C ASN A 170 28.88 -6.23 -9.77
N LYS A 171 28.70 -5.24 -10.64
CA LYS A 171 28.85 -5.32 -12.09
C LYS A 171 30.06 -4.53 -12.57
#